data_ecff409ce1c8b455ad9086795577cfa1
#
_entry.id   ecff409ce1c8b455ad9086795577cfa1
#
_cell.length_a   1.000
_cell.length_b   1.000
_cell.length_c   1.000
_cell.angle_alpha   90.00
_cell.angle_beta   90.00
_cell.angle_gamma   90.00
#
_symmetry.space_group_name_H-M   'P 1'
#
loop_
_entity.id
_entity.type
_entity.pdbx_description
1 polymer ?
#
loop_
_entity_poly.entity_id
_entity_poly.type
_entity_poly.pdbx_seq_one_letter_code
_entity_poly.pdbx_strand_id
1 'polypeptide(L)'
;MNMGSRIRHQREVLGWSQERLGEAVGVSFQAVSAWERDVCMPDVDKLPAIAAALRTSVAYLMGDEETSKEDGGRLFHEDRMYTLIKAAATAKGLEQTLRALPFAREKHAGQFRKGKERIPYISHPLTMCCHALALGLDEDVLLAATLLHDVIEDCDVGLDELPVSEEVCHIVRLLTKDPDHE
;
A
#
# COMPACT_ATOMS: atom_id res chain seq x y z
N MET A 1 19.28 8.88 9.72
CA MET A 1 20.39 8.15 9.03
C MET A 1 20.62 8.78 7.65
N ASN A 2 21.87 8.98 7.25
CA ASN A 2 22.19 9.41 5.88
C ASN A 2 22.19 8.22 4.89
N MET A 3 22.32 8.50 3.58
CA MET A 3 22.25 7.46 2.54
C MET A 3 23.34 6.39 2.72
N GLY A 4 24.58 6.80 2.98
CA GLY A 4 25.70 5.86 3.15
C GLY A 4 25.48 4.90 4.33
N SER A 5 24.99 5.41 5.46
CA SER A 5 24.62 4.59 6.62
C SER A 5 23.50 3.60 6.31
N ARG A 6 22.54 3.95 5.43
CA ARG A 6 21.45 3.06 5.02
C ARG A 6 21.93 1.98 4.07
N ILE A 7 22.81 2.33 3.11
CA ILE A 7 23.47 1.36 2.22
C ILE A 7 24.23 0.34 3.08
N ARG A 8 25.08 0.81 3.99
CA ARG A 8 25.85 -0.03 4.90
C ARG A 8 24.95 -0.96 5.73
N HIS A 9 23.93 -0.39 6.34
CA HIS A 9 23.00 -1.15 7.19
C HIS A 9 22.34 -2.29 6.41
N GLN A 10 21.78 -2.03 5.22
CA GLN A 10 21.12 -3.06 4.41
C GLN A 10 22.11 -4.12 3.91
N ARG A 11 23.32 -3.72 3.54
CA ARG A 11 24.39 -4.66 3.15
C ARG A 11 24.75 -5.60 4.32
N GLU A 12 24.90 -5.07 5.53
CA GLU A 12 25.20 -5.86 6.74
C GLU A 12 24.06 -6.78 7.11
N VAL A 13 22.81 -6.35 6.99
CA VAL A 13 21.60 -7.20 7.19
C VAL A 13 21.61 -8.41 6.25
N LEU A 14 22.09 -8.24 5.01
CA LEU A 14 22.20 -9.32 4.03
C LEU A 14 23.47 -10.16 4.23
N GLY A 15 24.35 -9.83 5.19
CA GLY A 15 25.63 -10.49 5.41
C GLY A 15 26.62 -10.31 4.23
N TRP A 16 26.52 -9.22 3.46
CA TRP A 16 27.35 -8.97 2.29
C TRP A 16 28.61 -8.17 2.66
N SER A 17 29.72 -8.46 1.95
CA SER A 17 30.89 -7.60 1.97
C SER A 17 30.69 -6.41 1.02
N GLN A 18 31.55 -5.37 1.13
CA GLN A 18 31.54 -4.22 0.20
C GLN A 18 31.90 -4.66 -1.22
N GLU A 19 32.79 -5.65 -1.36
CA GLU A 19 33.15 -6.26 -2.66
C GLU A 19 31.91 -6.89 -3.32
N ARG A 20 31.15 -7.67 -2.56
CA ARG A 20 29.95 -8.35 -3.07
C ARG A 20 28.88 -7.36 -3.54
N LEU A 21 28.68 -6.27 -2.80
CA LEU A 21 27.78 -5.22 -3.23
C LEU A 21 28.33 -4.52 -4.49
N GLY A 22 29.63 -4.23 -4.53
CA GLY A 22 30.28 -3.64 -5.70
C GLY A 22 30.09 -4.48 -6.95
N GLU A 23 30.32 -5.79 -6.88
CA GLU A 23 30.09 -6.73 -7.98
C GLU A 23 28.63 -6.73 -8.44
N ALA A 24 27.68 -6.75 -7.49
CA ALA A 24 26.25 -6.79 -7.80
C ALA A 24 25.75 -5.54 -8.55
N VAL A 25 26.37 -4.36 -8.32
CA VAL A 25 25.96 -3.09 -8.93
C VAL A 25 26.94 -2.56 -9.97
N GLY A 26 28.00 -3.33 -10.29
CA GLY A 26 28.98 -3.00 -11.31
C GLY A 26 29.89 -1.83 -10.96
N VAL A 27 30.38 -1.77 -9.71
CA VAL A 27 31.33 -0.77 -9.22
C VAL A 27 32.42 -1.41 -8.37
N SER A 28 33.50 -0.66 -8.10
CA SER A 28 34.56 -1.14 -7.19
C SER A 28 34.13 -1.11 -5.73
N PHE A 29 34.77 -1.92 -4.89
CA PHE A 29 34.54 -1.87 -3.43
C PHE A 29 34.93 -0.52 -2.82
N GLN A 30 35.91 0.19 -3.41
CA GLN A 30 36.30 1.53 -2.98
C GLN A 30 35.14 2.51 -3.14
N ALA A 31 34.36 2.40 -4.22
CA ALA A 31 33.18 3.24 -4.44
C ALA A 31 32.13 2.95 -3.37
N VAL A 32 31.83 1.68 -3.09
CA VAL A 32 30.91 1.28 -2.02
C VAL A 32 31.37 1.81 -0.67
N SER A 33 32.66 1.65 -0.36
CA SER A 33 33.27 2.15 0.88
C SER A 33 33.17 3.69 0.99
N ALA A 34 33.36 4.40 -0.13
CA ALA A 34 33.22 5.87 -0.15
C ALA A 34 31.77 6.30 0.10
N TRP A 35 30.79 5.59 -0.49
CA TRP A 35 29.36 5.83 -0.23
C TRP A 35 29.00 5.61 1.23
N GLU A 36 29.43 4.47 1.81
CA GLU A 36 29.11 4.11 3.21
C GLU A 36 29.72 5.04 4.25
N ARG A 37 30.81 5.77 3.89
CA ARG A 37 31.46 6.77 4.73
C ARG A 37 31.01 8.21 4.39
N ASP A 38 30.05 8.38 3.48
CA ASP A 38 29.58 9.69 3.00
C ASP A 38 30.67 10.58 2.40
N VAL A 39 31.73 9.97 1.85
CA VAL A 39 32.79 10.70 1.12
C VAL A 39 32.25 11.19 -0.23
N CYS A 40 31.41 10.39 -0.88
CA CYS A 40 30.66 10.76 -2.07
C CYS A 40 29.31 10.04 -2.09
N MET A 41 28.39 10.54 -2.89
CA MET A 41 27.09 9.87 -3.15
C MET A 41 27.19 8.96 -4.38
N PRO A 42 26.41 7.87 -4.43
CA PRO A 42 26.20 7.12 -5.67
C PRO A 42 25.59 8.03 -6.73
N ASP A 43 25.92 7.79 -8.00
CA ASP A 43 25.22 8.42 -9.12
C ASP A 43 23.73 8.04 -9.09
N VAL A 44 22.87 8.99 -9.44
CA VAL A 44 21.41 8.81 -9.42
C VAL A 44 20.99 7.59 -10.24
N ASP A 45 21.63 7.37 -11.38
CA ASP A 45 21.38 6.22 -12.26
C ASP A 45 21.74 4.88 -11.63
N LYS A 46 22.57 4.83 -10.61
CA LYS A 46 22.94 3.63 -9.87
C LYS A 46 22.00 3.29 -8.72
N LEU A 47 21.22 4.26 -8.24
CA LEU A 47 20.33 4.08 -7.09
C LEU A 47 19.32 2.94 -7.28
N PRO A 48 18.66 2.75 -8.44
CA PRO A 48 17.76 1.63 -8.65
C PRO A 48 18.46 0.26 -8.56
N ALA A 49 19.68 0.15 -9.10
CA ALA A 49 20.46 -1.09 -9.04
C ALA A 49 20.91 -1.40 -7.60
N ILE A 50 21.35 -0.38 -6.85
CA ILE A 50 21.74 -0.49 -5.44
C ILE A 50 20.54 -0.92 -4.59
N ALA A 51 19.38 -0.28 -4.79
CA ALA A 51 18.16 -0.59 -4.07
C ALA A 51 17.70 -2.03 -4.34
N ALA A 52 17.71 -2.47 -5.60
CA ALA A 52 17.38 -3.83 -6.00
C ALA A 52 18.35 -4.86 -5.39
N ALA A 53 19.67 -4.62 -5.47
CA ALA A 53 20.69 -5.50 -4.89
C ALA A 53 20.54 -5.64 -3.36
N LEU A 54 20.23 -4.53 -2.69
CA LEU A 54 20.03 -4.48 -1.23
C LEU A 54 18.61 -4.87 -0.78
N ARG A 55 17.73 -5.26 -1.71
CA ARG A 55 16.32 -5.63 -1.43
C ARG A 55 15.56 -4.52 -0.68
N THR A 56 15.77 -3.30 -1.08
CA THR A 56 15.14 -2.11 -0.49
C THR A 56 14.62 -1.17 -1.58
N SER A 57 14.09 -0.01 -1.21
CA SER A 57 13.62 1.00 -2.16
C SER A 57 14.62 2.16 -2.31
N VAL A 58 14.59 2.86 -3.45
CA VAL A 58 15.33 4.10 -3.65
C VAL A 58 14.89 5.15 -2.62
N ALA A 59 13.60 5.23 -2.31
CA ALA A 59 13.05 6.14 -1.30
C ALA A 59 13.70 5.92 0.08
N TYR A 60 13.82 4.66 0.51
CA TYR A 60 14.53 4.33 1.75
C TYR A 60 15.99 4.79 1.72
N LEU A 61 16.72 4.53 0.63
CA LEU A 61 18.11 4.97 0.51
C LEU A 61 18.24 6.50 0.58
N MET A 62 17.29 7.22 -0.02
CA MET A 62 17.27 8.69 -0.05
C MET A 62 16.84 9.37 1.24
N GLY A 63 16.39 8.62 2.22
CA GLY A 63 16.05 9.22 3.51
C GLY A 63 14.59 9.34 3.83
N ASP A 64 13.75 8.79 2.98
CA ASP A 64 12.31 8.71 3.23
C ASP A 64 12.08 7.65 4.31
N GLU A 65 11.94 8.07 5.57
CA GLU A 65 11.87 7.17 6.73
C GLU A 65 10.57 6.37 6.81
N GLU A 66 9.58 6.71 6.00
CA GLU A 66 8.30 6.01 5.97
C GLU A 66 8.36 4.58 5.39
N THR A 67 9.55 4.12 4.94
CA THR A 67 9.73 2.75 4.42
C THR A 67 10.59 1.85 5.30
N SER A 68 10.88 2.22 6.53
CA SER A 68 11.73 1.42 7.41
C SER A 68 10.96 0.41 8.26
N LYS A 69 11.20 -0.85 7.94
CA LYS A 69 11.39 -2.00 8.82
C LYS A 69 10.25 -2.74 9.50
N GLU A 70 9.02 -2.27 9.59
CA GLU A 70 7.93 -3.11 10.13
C GLU A 70 6.79 -3.39 9.14
N ASP A 71 6.69 -2.60 8.08
CA ASP A 71 5.80 -2.87 6.95
C ASP A 71 6.63 -3.34 5.76
N GLY A 72 6.95 -4.61 5.70
CA GLY A 72 7.67 -5.24 4.58
C GLY A 72 7.08 -4.83 3.24
N GLY A 73 7.66 -3.78 2.61
CA GLY A 73 7.40 -3.38 1.23
C GLY A 73 5.93 -3.32 0.82
N ARG A 74 5.00 -2.98 1.70
CA ARG A 74 3.59 -2.88 1.33
C ARG A 74 3.41 -1.69 0.40
N LEU A 75 3.38 -1.98 -0.89
CA LEU A 75 2.86 -1.09 -1.93
C LEU A 75 1.47 -0.56 -1.55
N PHE A 76 0.78 -1.22 -0.62
CA PHE A 76 -0.58 -1.03 -0.19
C PHE A 76 -0.65 -0.71 1.32
N HIS A 77 -0.11 0.43 1.72
CA HIS A 77 -0.37 0.97 3.06
C HIS A 77 -1.78 1.56 3.08
N GLU A 78 -2.58 1.24 4.11
CA GLU A 78 -3.98 1.67 4.25
C GLU A 78 -4.18 3.17 3.97
N ASP A 79 -3.41 4.03 4.64
CA ASP A 79 -3.55 5.49 4.48
C ASP A 79 -3.18 5.99 3.08
N ARG A 80 -2.20 5.36 2.41
CA ARG A 80 -1.84 5.70 1.03
C ARG A 80 -2.93 5.33 0.05
N MET A 81 -3.48 4.12 0.18
CA MET A 81 -4.60 3.66 -0.63
C MET A 81 -5.83 4.54 -0.41
N TYR A 82 -6.17 4.84 0.84
CA TYR A 82 -7.26 5.73 1.20
C TYR A 82 -7.09 7.11 0.53
N THR A 83 -5.89 7.71 0.66
CA THR A 83 -5.58 9.02 0.08
C THR A 83 -5.66 9.00 -1.44
N LEU A 84 -5.16 7.95 -2.09
CA LEU A 84 -5.20 7.79 -3.54
C LEU A 84 -6.65 7.69 -4.05
N ILE A 85 -7.47 6.84 -3.44
CA ILE A 85 -8.87 6.68 -3.80
C ILE A 85 -9.63 7.99 -3.59
N LYS A 86 -9.43 8.66 -2.43
CA LYS A 86 -10.04 9.95 -2.13
C LYS A 86 -9.66 11.02 -3.15
N ALA A 87 -8.38 11.12 -3.53
CA ALA A 87 -7.91 12.07 -4.53
C ALA A 87 -8.53 11.80 -5.91
N ALA A 88 -8.56 10.54 -6.34
CA ALA A 88 -9.16 10.14 -7.60
C ALA A 88 -10.67 10.42 -7.62
N ALA A 89 -11.39 10.07 -6.56
CA ALA A 89 -12.82 10.33 -6.42
C ALA A 89 -13.14 11.82 -6.40
N THR A 90 -12.33 12.63 -5.70
CA THR A 90 -12.49 14.09 -5.68
C THR A 90 -12.29 14.70 -7.08
N ALA A 91 -11.21 14.29 -7.77
CA ALA A 91 -10.89 14.81 -9.11
C ALA A 91 -11.95 14.49 -10.15
N LYS A 92 -12.70 13.39 -9.98
CA LYS A 92 -13.72 12.90 -10.91
C LYS A 92 -15.15 13.20 -10.44
N GLY A 93 -15.36 13.77 -9.25
CA GLY A 93 -16.67 14.04 -8.68
C GLY A 93 -17.47 12.79 -8.31
N LEU A 94 -16.80 11.73 -7.86
CA LEU A 94 -17.42 10.44 -7.50
C LEU A 94 -18.03 10.51 -6.08
N GLU A 95 -19.24 11.04 -5.99
CA GLU A 95 -19.87 11.36 -4.69
C GLU A 95 -20.22 10.12 -3.86
N GLN A 96 -20.63 9.01 -4.49
CA GLN A 96 -20.95 7.77 -3.78
C GLN A 96 -19.68 7.17 -3.17
N THR A 97 -18.59 7.15 -3.94
CA THR A 97 -17.26 6.69 -3.48
C THR A 97 -16.75 7.55 -2.32
N LEU A 98 -16.90 8.88 -2.40
CA LEU A 98 -16.48 9.80 -1.34
C LEU A 98 -17.26 9.61 -0.03
N ARG A 99 -18.51 9.15 -0.09
CA ARG A 99 -19.33 8.81 1.09
C ARG A 99 -19.01 7.40 1.61
N ALA A 100 -18.85 6.43 0.71
CA ALA A 100 -18.55 5.05 1.04
C ALA A 100 -17.18 4.88 1.71
N LEU A 101 -16.16 5.62 1.27
CA LEU A 101 -14.77 5.48 1.70
C LEU A 101 -14.57 5.71 3.22
N PRO A 102 -14.99 6.83 3.82
CA PRO A 102 -14.87 7.03 5.27
C PRO A 102 -15.77 6.07 6.06
N PHE A 103 -16.94 5.74 5.55
CA PHE A 103 -17.89 4.82 6.19
C PHE A 103 -17.30 3.41 6.30
N ALA A 104 -16.78 2.85 5.21
CA ALA A 104 -16.12 1.54 5.23
C ALA A 104 -14.93 1.50 6.20
N ARG A 105 -14.13 2.57 6.24
CA ARG A 105 -12.99 2.67 7.17
C ARG A 105 -13.45 2.69 8.64
N GLU A 106 -14.51 3.41 8.94
CA GLU A 106 -15.07 3.49 10.29
C GLU A 106 -15.63 2.14 10.74
N LYS A 107 -16.41 1.48 9.88
CA LYS A 107 -17.07 0.21 10.22
C LYS A 107 -16.08 -0.95 10.38
N HIS A 108 -15.02 -1.00 9.59
CA HIS A 108 -13.93 -1.98 9.73
C HIS A 108 -12.86 -1.60 10.76
N ALA A 109 -13.05 -0.51 11.52
CA ALA A 109 -12.07 -0.09 12.52
C ALA A 109 -11.86 -1.18 13.58
N GLY A 110 -10.59 -1.53 13.82
CA GLY A 110 -10.22 -2.57 14.79
C GLY A 110 -10.37 -4.02 14.30
N GLN A 111 -10.90 -4.24 13.10
CA GLN A 111 -10.96 -5.56 12.48
C GLN A 111 -9.64 -5.89 11.76
N PHE A 112 -9.25 -7.18 11.79
CA PHE A 112 -8.02 -7.67 11.16
C PHE A 112 -8.31 -8.90 10.33
N ARG A 113 -7.59 -9.06 9.21
CA ARG A 113 -7.68 -10.26 8.37
C ARG A 113 -7.16 -11.48 9.12
N LYS A 114 -7.75 -12.64 8.85
CA LYS A 114 -7.26 -13.93 9.37
C LYS A 114 -5.85 -14.18 8.82
N GLY A 115 -4.88 -14.45 9.68
CA GLY A 115 -3.48 -14.70 9.31
C GLY A 115 -2.51 -14.44 10.45
N LYS A 116 -1.22 -14.70 10.21
CA LYS A 116 -0.15 -14.44 11.20
C LYS A 116 0.18 -12.95 11.36
N GLU A 117 -0.11 -12.15 10.33
CA GLU A 117 0.11 -10.71 10.32
C GLU A 117 -1.18 -9.98 10.67
N ARG A 118 -1.11 -9.01 11.58
CA ARG A 118 -2.25 -8.15 11.95
C ARG A 118 -2.49 -7.09 10.86
N ILE A 119 -3.03 -7.52 9.71
CA ILE A 119 -3.39 -6.62 8.61
C ILE A 119 -4.79 -6.06 8.87
N PRO A 120 -4.98 -4.71 8.93
CA PRO A 120 -6.31 -4.11 9.05
C PRO A 120 -7.24 -4.60 7.93
N TYR A 121 -8.47 -4.98 8.28
CA TYR A 121 -9.41 -5.55 7.31
C TYR A 121 -9.72 -4.59 6.17
N ILE A 122 -9.84 -3.30 6.45
CA ILE A 122 -10.11 -2.25 5.47
C ILE A 122 -9.10 -2.24 4.29
N SER A 123 -7.88 -2.78 4.49
CA SER A 123 -6.90 -2.92 3.40
C SER A 123 -7.43 -3.75 2.23
N HIS A 124 -8.39 -4.67 2.47
CA HIS A 124 -8.98 -5.50 1.42
C HIS A 124 -9.80 -4.66 0.42
N PRO A 125 -10.89 -3.99 0.80
CA PRO A 125 -11.66 -3.19 -0.14
C PRO A 125 -10.87 -2.02 -0.72
N LEU A 126 -9.94 -1.42 0.02
CA LEU A 126 -9.05 -0.38 -0.51
C LEU A 126 -8.15 -0.92 -1.64
N THR A 127 -7.57 -2.11 -1.47
CA THR A 127 -6.75 -2.76 -2.51
C THR A 127 -7.57 -3.03 -3.77
N MET A 128 -8.79 -3.54 -3.63
CA MET A 128 -9.69 -3.79 -4.77
C MET A 128 -10.01 -2.49 -5.53
N CYS A 129 -10.34 -1.40 -4.83
CA CYS A 129 -10.56 -0.10 -5.46
C CYS A 129 -9.32 0.45 -6.16
N CYS A 130 -8.12 0.29 -5.57
CA CYS A 130 -6.88 0.71 -6.22
C CYS A 130 -6.63 -0.08 -7.51
N HIS A 131 -6.92 -1.39 -7.53
CA HIS A 131 -6.81 -2.20 -8.74
C HIS A 131 -7.84 -1.78 -9.80
N ALA A 132 -9.10 -1.53 -9.42
CA ALA A 132 -10.12 -1.02 -10.33
C ALA A 132 -9.68 0.29 -10.99
N LEU A 133 -9.21 1.26 -10.19
CA LEU A 133 -8.68 2.53 -10.70
C LEU A 133 -7.48 2.34 -11.63
N ALA A 134 -6.56 1.42 -11.32
CA ALA A 134 -5.40 1.11 -12.17
C ALA A 134 -5.79 0.49 -13.51
N LEU A 135 -6.92 -0.21 -13.57
CA LEU A 135 -7.49 -0.78 -14.79
C LEU A 135 -8.40 0.21 -15.54
N GLY A 136 -8.56 1.44 -15.05
CA GLY A 136 -9.44 2.44 -15.64
C GLY A 136 -10.94 2.22 -15.34
N LEU A 137 -11.26 1.35 -14.37
CA LEU A 137 -12.61 1.11 -13.88
C LEU A 137 -12.90 2.12 -12.75
N ASP A 138 -13.38 3.30 -13.12
CA ASP A 138 -13.51 4.44 -12.22
C ASP A 138 -14.98 4.95 -12.12
N GLU A 139 -15.92 4.05 -12.33
CA GLU A 139 -17.34 4.32 -12.17
C GLU A 139 -17.71 4.45 -10.68
N ASP A 140 -18.46 5.52 -10.35
CA ASP A 140 -18.79 5.87 -8.95
C ASP A 140 -19.54 4.74 -8.21
N VAL A 141 -20.52 4.14 -8.88
CA VAL A 141 -21.32 3.04 -8.34
C VAL A 141 -20.46 1.80 -8.10
N LEU A 142 -19.56 1.47 -9.03
CA LEU A 142 -18.64 0.33 -8.92
C LEU A 142 -17.69 0.47 -7.74
N LEU A 143 -17.03 1.62 -7.63
CA LEU A 143 -16.06 1.86 -6.55
C LEU A 143 -16.74 1.93 -5.18
N ALA A 144 -17.91 2.57 -5.09
CA ALA A 144 -18.69 2.62 -3.85
C ALA A 144 -19.14 1.21 -3.41
N ALA A 145 -19.67 0.39 -4.33
CA ALA A 145 -20.04 -0.98 -4.04
C ALA A 145 -18.83 -1.83 -3.62
N THR A 146 -17.68 -1.65 -4.29
CA THR A 146 -16.42 -2.33 -3.93
C THR A 146 -15.95 -1.97 -2.53
N LEU A 147 -16.12 -0.72 -2.07
CA LEU A 147 -15.77 -0.31 -0.72
C LEU A 147 -16.68 -0.91 0.35
N LEU A 148 -17.93 -1.17 0.02
CA LEU A 148 -18.98 -1.56 0.97
C LEU A 148 -19.35 -3.05 0.93
N HIS A 149 -18.78 -3.85 0.01
CA HIS A 149 -19.24 -5.21 -0.25
C HIS A 149 -19.23 -6.13 0.98
N ASP A 150 -18.23 -5.98 1.87
CA ASP A 150 -18.10 -6.78 3.08
C ASP A 150 -18.69 -6.12 4.34
N VAL A 151 -19.13 -4.85 4.25
CA VAL A 151 -19.61 -4.11 5.45
C VAL A 151 -20.86 -4.77 6.05
N ILE A 152 -21.75 -5.28 5.22
CA ILE A 152 -23.00 -5.95 5.68
C ILE A 152 -22.70 -7.31 6.31
N GLU A 153 -21.72 -8.07 5.78
CA GLU A 153 -21.37 -9.40 6.31
C GLU A 153 -20.53 -9.33 7.58
N ASP A 154 -19.56 -8.41 7.61
CA ASP A 154 -18.49 -8.37 8.63
C ASP A 154 -18.73 -7.33 9.73
N CYS A 155 -19.70 -6.43 9.55
CA CYS A 155 -20.07 -5.40 10.50
C CYS A 155 -21.57 -5.50 10.81
N ASP A 156 -21.95 -5.14 12.01
CA ASP A 156 -23.39 -5.09 12.39
C ASP A 156 -24.03 -3.80 11.81
N VAL A 157 -24.29 -3.82 10.49
CA VAL A 157 -24.80 -2.69 9.71
C VAL A 157 -25.90 -3.16 8.76
N GLY A 158 -27.05 -2.47 8.80
CA GLY A 158 -28.14 -2.67 7.86
C GLY A 158 -27.91 -1.97 6.51
N LEU A 159 -28.58 -2.47 5.45
CA LEU A 159 -28.53 -1.84 4.13
C LEU A 159 -29.04 -0.40 4.12
N ASP A 160 -29.99 -0.09 5.00
CA ASP A 160 -30.59 1.23 5.20
C ASP A 160 -29.67 2.24 5.88
N GLU A 161 -28.59 1.77 6.50
CA GLU A 161 -27.56 2.63 7.10
C GLU A 161 -26.46 3.07 6.11
N LEU A 162 -26.40 2.43 4.93
CA LEU A 162 -25.35 2.77 3.96
C LEU A 162 -25.55 4.18 3.41
N PRO A 163 -24.51 5.04 3.42
CA PRO A 163 -24.61 6.46 3.02
C PRO A 163 -24.56 6.67 1.50
N VAL A 164 -25.18 5.77 0.74
CA VAL A 164 -25.07 5.69 -0.73
C VAL A 164 -26.45 5.53 -1.37
N SER A 165 -26.53 5.53 -2.69
CA SER A 165 -27.78 5.40 -3.44
C SER A 165 -28.38 3.98 -3.32
N GLU A 166 -29.68 3.86 -3.62
CA GLU A 166 -30.37 2.56 -3.68
C GLU A 166 -29.72 1.60 -4.69
N GLU A 167 -29.17 2.12 -5.77
CA GLU A 167 -28.46 1.32 -6.77
C GLU A 167 -27.20 0.67 -6.18
N VAL A 168 -26.38 1.42 -5.43
CA VAL A 168 -25.22 0.86 -4.74
C VAL A 168 -25.65 -0.14 -3.67
N CYS A 169 -26.69 0.17 -2.87
CA CYS A 169 -27.24 -0.74 -1.88
C CYS A 169 -27.71 -2.06 -2.50
N HIS A 170 -28.36 -1.98 -3.67
CA HIS A 170 -28.80 -3.18 -4.40
C HIS A 170 -27.62 -4.07 -4.81
N ILE A 171 -26.53 -3.45 -5.34
CA ILE A 171 -25.32 -4.19 -5.74
C ILE A 171 -24.64 -4.81 -4.51
N VAL A 172 -24.48 -4.06 -3.42
CA VAL A 172 -23.93 -4.58 -2.17
C VAL A 172 -24.72 -5.78 -1.68
N ARG A 173 -26.07 -5.70 -1.69
CA ARG A 173 -26.93 -6.81 -1.32
C ARG A 173 -26.71 -8.06 -2.18
N LEU A 174 -26.50 -7.90 -3.48
CA LEU A 174 -26.22 -9.03 -4.40
C LEU A 174 -24.86 -9.68 -4.14
N LEU A 175 -23.91 -8.92 -3.60
CA LEU A 175 -22.57 -9.40 -3.27
C LEU A 175 -22.52 -10.04 -1.87
N THR A 176 -23.46 -9.68 -0.99
CA THR A 176 -23.57 -10.23 0.37
C THR A 176 -24.09 -11.66 0.31
N LYS A 177 -23.40 -12.60 0.97
CA LYS A 177 -23.85 -14.00 1.06
C LYS A 177 -25.16 -14.06 1.84
N ASP A 178 -26.14 -14.76 1.28
CA ASP A 178 -27.38 -15.04 1.97
C ASP A 178 -27.11 -16.12 3.04
N PRO A 179 -27.30 -15.83 4.35
CA PRO A 179 -27.04 -16.80 5.40
C PRO A 179 -27.95 -18.02 5.35
N ASP A 180 -29.04 -17.96 4.55
CA ASP A 180 -30.05 -19.06 4.41
C ASP A 180 -29.73 -19.99 3.22
N HIS A 181 -28.61 -19.81 2.51
CA HIS A 181 -28.17 -20.65 1.38
C HIS A 181 -26.82 -21.34 1.63
N GLU A 182 -26.70 -22.10 2.72
CA GLU A 182 -25.71 -23.19 2.87
C GLU A 182 -26.34 -24.55 2.62
#